data_e1c0846d1031b365ebd972ad7423b1d4
#
_entry.id   e1c0846d1031b365ebd972ad7423b1d4
#
_cell.length_a   1.000
_cell.length_b   1.000
_cell.length_c   1.000
_cell.angle_alpha   90.00
_cell.angle_beta   90.00
_cell.angle_gamma   90.00
#
_symmetry.space_group_name_H-M   'P 1'
#
loop_
_entity.id
_entity.type
_entity.pdbx_description
1 polymer ?
#
loop_
_entity_poly.entity_id
_entity_poly.type
_entity_poly.pdbx_seq_one_letter_code
_entity_poly.pdbx_strand_id
1 'polypeptide(L)'
;MELFLKIVAPVQSYDFQSFFHNLLLTLPASSLVGVILFFVLGAFSGFKSIEQRLYIVVSATIVISFTTAFYNLGVPVDTLIAVYSEWIHLIVRWVHIIVGVAWIGTSFYFNWLDSRLERDDPDFKHLDGYLWSVHSGGFYRIEKLKGPPKKLPKVLHWFKWEAYATWISGFVLLILVYYLNASSMMLGNSGIQLTPLQAIIIS
;
A
#
# COMPACT_ATOMS: atom_id res chain seq x y z
N MET A 1 21.87 -10.79 1.25
CA MET A 1 22.20 -12.17 0.79
C MET A 1 22.33 -13.13 1.96
N GLU A 2 23.09 -12.81 3.02
CA GLU A 2 23.18 -13.68 4.22
C GLU A 2 21.85 -13.91 4.96
N LEU A 3 21.02 -12.89 5.08
CA LEU A 3 19.69 -13.01 5.70
C LEU A 3 18.78 -13.92 4.87
N PHE A 4 18.82 -13.80 3.55
CA PHE A 4 18.08 -14.66 2.63
C PHE A 4 18.52 -16.12 2.75
N LEU A 5 19.84 -16.38 2.86
CA LEU A 5 20.37 -17.72 3.06
C LEU A 5 19.99 -18.30 4.43
N LYS A 6 19.94 -17.49 5.50
CA LYS A 6 19.46 -17.92 6.82
C LYS A 6 17.97 -18.24 6.84
N ILE A 7 17.19 -17.61 6.00
CA ILE A 7 15.73 -17.85 5.88
C ILE A 7 15.47 -19.08 5.00
N VAL A 8 16.22 -19.24 3.90
CA VAL A 8 16.00 -20.30 2.91
C VAL A 8 16.65 -21.61 3.34
N ALA A 9 17.78 -21.58 4.04
CA ALA A 9 18.48 -22.80 4.47
C ALA A 9 17.62 -23.73 5.38
N PRO A 10 16.85 -23.23 6.36
CA PRO A 10 15.92 -24.06 7.10
C PRO A 10 14.79 -24.61 6.23
N VAL A 11 14.29 -23.80 5.27
CA VAL A 11 13.20 -24.20 4.37
C VAL A 11 13.61 -25.30 3.39
N GLN A 12 14.87 -25.36 2.98
CA GLN A 12 15.38 -26.42 2.11
C GLN A 12 15.42 -27.80 2.77
N SER A 13 15.40 -27.88 4.10
CA SER A 13 15.35 -29.15 4.84
C SER A 13 13.93 -29.69 5.06
N TYR A 14 12.91 -28.89 4.77
CA TYR A 14 11.51 -29.31 4.95
C TYR A 14 11.00 -30.02 3.70
N ASP A 15 10.48 -31.21 3.90
CA ASP A 15 9.82 -31.97 2.84
C ASP A 15 8.53 -31.24 2.41
N PHE A 16 8.43 -31.00 1.11
CA PHE A 16 7.27 -30.35 0.50
C PHE A 16 5.95 -31.09 0.81
N GLN A 17 6.02 -32.42 0.92
CA GLN A 17 4.88 -33.25 1.27
C GLN A 17 4.41 -33.01 2.71
N SER A 18 5.34 -32.89 3.65
CA SER A 18 5.05 -32.52 5.05
C SER A 18 4.47 -31.11 5.18
N PHE A 19 4.94 -30.15 4.38
CA PHE A 19 4.36 -28.81 4.35
C PHE A 19 2.89 -28.84 3.90
N PHE A 20 2.58 -29.51 2.78
CA PHE A 20 1.21 -29.60 2.29
C PHE A 20 0.29 -30.35 3.24
N HIS A 21 0.78 -31.42 3.85
CA HIS A 21 0.02 -32.15 4.86
C HIS A 21 -0.36 -31.24 6.05
N ASN A 22 0.61 -30.51 6.60
CA ASN A 22 0.34 -29.56 7.68
C ASN A 22 -0.57 -28.41 7.25
N LEU A 23 -0.43 -27.89 6.03
CA LEU A 23 -1.31 -26.87 5.49
C LEU A 23 -2.77 -27.36 5.43
N LEU A 24 -3.00 -28.57 4.93
CA LEU A 24 -4.33 -29.16 4.87
C LEU A 24 -4.95 -29.40 6.25
N LEU A 25 -4.14 -29.79 7.25
CA LEU A 25 -4.60 -29.99 8.62
C LEU A 25 -4.97 -28.66 9.31
N THR A 26 -4.35 -27.55 8.95
CA THR A 26 -4.60 -26.24 9.57
C THR A 26 -5.76 -25.49 8.93
N LEU A 27 -6.13 -25.81 7.68
CA LEU A 27 -7.24 -25.16 6.95
C LEU A 27 -8.57 -25.14 7.69
N PRO A 28 -9.05 -26.24 8.32
CA PRO A 28 -10.33 -26.21 9.04
C PRO A 28 -10.34 -25.22 10.21
N ALA A 29 -9.26 -25.21 11.01
CA ALA A 29 -9.16 -24.31 12.16
C ALA A 29 -9.04 -22.85 11.75
N SER A 30 -8.22 -22.54 10.75
CA SER A 30 -8.07 -21.18 10.24
C SER A 30 -9.33 -20.68 9.53
N SER A 31 -10.08 -21.57 8.88
CA SER A 31 -11.39 -21.25 8.28
C SER A 31 -12.43 -20.89 9.35
N LEU A 32 -12.44 -21.59 10.50
CA LEU A 32 -13.30 -21.24 11.62
C LEU A 32 -12.98 -19.84 12.16
N VAL A 33 -11.70 -19.50 12.32
CA VAL A 33 -11.27 -18.14 12.70
C VAL A 33 -11.73 -17.12 11.65
N GLY A 34 -11.62 -17.46 10.36
CA GLY A 34 -12.12 -16.64 9.26
C GLY A 34 -13.61 -16.36 9.35
N VAL A 35 -14.43 -17.38 9.64
CA VAL A 35 -15.88 -17.22 9.84
C VAL A 35 -16.19 -16.28 11.00
N ILE A 36 -15.53 -16.46 12.14
CA ILE A 36 -15.68 -15.57 13.30
C ILE A 36 -15.32 -14.12 12.92
N LEU A 37 -14.20 -13.91 12.24
CA LEU A 37 -13.75 -12.60 11.77
C LEU A 37 -14.77 -11.97 10.82
N PHE A 38 -15.40 -12.73 9.93
CA PHE A 38 -16.44 -12.24 9.03
C PHE A 38 -17.62 -11.61 9.77
N PHE A 39 -18.11 -12.28 10.83
CA PHE A 39 -19.19 -11.75 11.64
C PHE A 39 -18.76 -10.57 12.49
N VAL A 40 -17.56 -10.60 13.06
CA VAL A 40 -16.99 -9.49 13.83
C VAL A 40 -16.85 -8.24 12.94
N LEU A 41 -16.27 -8.36 11.76
CA LEU A 41 -16.18 -7.24 10.79
C LEU A 41 -17.55 -6.72 10.39
N GLY A 42 -18.57 -7.59 10.38
CA GLY A 42 -19.97 -7.21 10.13
C GLY A 42 -20.55 -6.26 11.17
N ALA A 43 -20.08 -6.29 12.40
CA ALA A 43 -20.52 -5.40 13.46
C ALA A 43 -19.93 -3.98 13.35
N PHE A 44 -18.82 -3.80 12.59
CA PHE A 44 -18.19 -2.49 12.41
C PHE A 44 -18.78 -1.76 11.19
N SER A 45 -19.17 -0.51 11.38
CA SER A 45 -19.80 0.34 10.36
C SER A 45 -18.93 0.61 9.13
N GLY A 46 -17.60 0.45 9.26
CA GLY A 46 -16.62 0.64 8.17
C GLY A 46 -16.62 -0.46 7.11
N PHE A 47 -17.11 -1.66 7.42
CA PHE A 47 -17.06 -2.83 6.53
C PHE A 47 -18.47 -3.25 6.09
N LYS A 48 -19.16 -2.37 5.37
CA LYS A 48 -20.56 -2.59 4.95
C LYS A 48 -20.71 -3.60 3.82
N SER A 49 -19.74 -3.67 2.91
CA SER A 49 -19.78 -4.55 1.75
C SER A 49 -19.40 -6.00 2.13
N ILE A 50 -20.21 -6.96 1.70
CA ILE A 50 -19.91 -8.38 1.85
C ILE A 50 -18.59 -8.74 1.16
N GLU A 51 -18.33 -8.17 -0.01
CA GLU A 51 -17.11 -8.39 -0.77
C GLU A 51 -15.86 -7.96 0.02
N GLN A 52 -15.87 -6.78 0.63
CA GLN A 52 -14.75 -6.30 1.46
C GLN A 52 -14.46 -7.26 2.62
N ARG A 53 -15.51 -7.75 3.30
CA ARG A 53 -15.37 -8.72 4.39
C ARG A 53 -14.79 -10.04 3.88
N LEU A 54 -15.27 -10.53 2.74
CA LEU A 54 -14.76 -11.77 2.14
C LEU A 54 -13.28 -11.64 1.77
N TYR A 55 -12.84 -10.55 1.16
CA TYR A 55 -11.42 -10.33 0.84
C TYR A 55 -10.54 -10.37 2.09
N ILE A 56 -10.94 -9.66 3.15
CA ILE A 56 -10.18 -9.64 4.41
C ILE A 56 -10.13 -11.03 5.03
N VAL A 57 -11.27 -11.71 5.11
CA VAL A 57 -11.37 -13.04 5.72
C VAL A 57 -10.55 -14.06 4.96
N VAL A 58 -10.65 -14.12 3.63
CA VAL A 58 -9.88 -15.04 2.80
C VAL A 58 -8.38 -14.77 2.94
N SER A 59 -7.96 -13.49 2.88
CA SER A 59 -6.56 -13.13 3.05
C SER A 59 -6.03 -13.52 4.44
N ALA A 60 -6.79 -13.22 5.50
CA ALA A 60 -6.42 -13.60 6.86
C ALA A 60 -6.34 -15.12 7.04
N THR A 61 -7.30 -15.87 6.50
CA THR A 61 -7.30 -17.33 6.55
C THR A 61 -6.07 -17.92 5.87
N ILE A 62 -5.70 -17.41 4.70
CA ILE A 62 -4.50 -17.84 3.98
C ILE A 62 -3.26 -17.58 4.84
N VAL A 63 -3.08 -16.35 5.34
CA VAL A 63 -1.90 -16.01 6.17
C VAL A 63 -1.82 -16.88 7.42
N ILE A 64 -2.92 -17.06 8.13
CA ILE A 64 -2.97 -17.91 9.33
C ILE A 64 -2.62 -19.36 8.99
N SER A 65 -3.19 -19.92 7.91
CA SER A 65 -2.91 -21.30 7.49
C SER A 65 -1.45 -21.52 7.17
N PHE A 66 -0.84 -20.63 6.39
CA PHE A 66 0.59 -20.72 6.05
C PHE A 66 1.47 -20.57 7.29
N THR A 67 1.19 -19.58 8.15
CA THR A 67 1.94 -19.35 9.40
C THR A 67 1.91 -20.59 10.30
N THR A 68 0.72 -21.16 10.49
CA THR A 68 0.54 -22.33 11.35
C THR A 68 1.20 -23.56 10.75
N ALA A 69 1.15 -23.75 9.42
CA ALA A 69 1.81 -24.85 8.73
C ALA A 69 3.34 -24.77 8.92
N PHE A 70 3.96 -23.61 8.76
CA PHE A 70 5.38 -23.42 9.01
C PHE A 70 5.76 -23.59 10.48
N TYR A 71 4.94 -23.09 11.40
CA TYR A 71 5.14 -23.28 12.84
C TYR A 71 5.11 -24.77 13.22
N ASN A 72 4.15 -25.55 12.68
CA ASN A 72 4.08 -26.98 12.92
C ASN A 72 5.24 -27.78 12.32
N LEU A 73 5.93 -27.23 11.32
CA LEU A 73 7.19 -27.76 10.79
C LEU A 73 8.40 -27.41 11.65
N GLY A 74 8.22 -26.69 12.75
CA GLY A 74 9.29 -26.29 13.66
C GLY A 74 10.08 -25.07 13.19
N VAL A 75 9.53 -24.27 12.27
CA VAL A 75 10.17 -22.97 11.90
C VAL A 75 10.09 -22.03 13.10
N PRO A 76 11.21 -21.48 13.58
CA PRO A 76 11.22 -20.58 14.72
C PRO A 76 10.37 -19.35 14.47
N VAL A 77 9.64 -18.89 15.50
CA VAL A 77 8.76 -17.72 15.42
C VAL A 77 9.52 -16.48 14.95
N ASP A 78 10.76 -16.28 15.43
CA ASP A 78 11.59 -15.14 15.03
C ASP A 78 11.87 -15.14 13.52
N THR A 79 12.03 -16.32 12.92
CA THR A 79 12.20 -16.47 11.46
C THR A 79 10.92 -16.06 10.72
N LEU A 80 9.76 -16.49 11.22
CA LEU A 80 8.46 -16.09 10.64
C LEU A 80 8.25 -14.58 10.73
N ILE A 81 8.55 -13.97 11.89
CA ILE A 81 8.47 -12.52 12.07
C ILE A 81 9.40 -11.80 11.09
N ALA A 82 10.64 -12.28 10.92
CA ALA A 82 11.59 -11.69 9.97
C ALA A 82 11.07 -11.76 8.54
N VAL A 83 10.54 -12.90 8.10
CA VAL A 83 9.95 -13.06 6.76
C VAL A 83 8.78 -12.10 6.54
N TYR A 84 7.84 -12.01 7.47
CA TYR A 84 6.71 -11.09 7.35
C TYR A 84 7.13 -9.64 7.38
N SER A 85 8.12 -9.28 8.19
CA SER A 85 8.70 -7.94 8.22
C SER A 85 9.23 -7.55 6.83
N GLU A 86 10.01 -8.42 6.18
CA GLU A 86 10.53 -8.16 4.84
C GLU A 86 9.41 -7.99 3.79
N TRP A 87 8.37 -8.81 3.84
CA TRP A 87 7.20 -8.66 2.96
C TRP A 87 6.46 -7.34 3.19
N ILE A 88 6.27 -6.93 4.46
CA ILE A 88 5.65 -5.65 4.79
C ILE A 88 6.49 -4.49 4.25
N HIS A 89 7.80 -4.53 4.46
CA HIS A 89 8.73 -3.54 3.90
C HIS A 89 8.62 -3.44 2.38
N LEU A 90 8.59 -4.57 1.69
CA LEU A 90 8.45 -4.63 0.24
C LEU A 90 7.12 -4.01 -0.23
N ILE A 91 6.00 -4.44 0.36
CA ILE A 91 4.66 -3.97 0.00
C ILE A 91 4.52 -2.48 0.22
N VAL A 92 4.96 -1.95 1.37
CA VAL A 92 4.84 -0.51 1.67
C VAL A 92 5.71 0.32 0.73
N ARG A 93 6.92 -0.15 0.36
CA ARG A 93 7.75 0.50 -0.67
C ARG A 93 7.06 0.54 -2.03
N TRP A 94 6.47 -0.57 -2.46
CA TRP A 94 5.71 -0.63 -3.70
C TRP A 94 4.51 0.33 -3.70
N VAL A 95 3.72 0.34 -2.62
CA VAL A 95 2.59 1.27 -2.46
C VAL A 95 3.08 2.71 -2.56
N HIS A 96 4.17 3.06 -1.84
CA HIS A 96 4.71 4.42 -1.84
C HIS A 96 5.15 4.87 -3.24
N ILE A 97 5.84 4.00 -3.98
CA ILE A 97 6.27 4.29 -5.36
C ILE A 97 5.05 4.48 -6.26
N ILE A 98 4.05 3.58 -6.21
CA ILE A 98 2.87 3.64 -7.08
C ILE A 98 2.08 4.93 -6.82
N VAL A 99 1.80 5.27 -5.56
CA VAL A 99 1.03 6.47 -5.24
C VAL A 99 1.83 7.75 -5.52
N GLY A 100 3.15 7.72 -5.34
CA GLY A 100 4.05 8.82 -5.70
C GLY A 100 4.08 9.08 -7.20
N VAL A 101 4.16 8.03 -8.01
CA VAL A 101 4.06 8.12 -9.48
C VAL A 101 2.69 8.66 -9.89
N ALA A 102 1.60 8.20 -9.27
CA ALA A 102 0.26 8.71 -9.53
C ALA A 102 0.16 10.21 -9.22
N TRP A 103 0.65 10.64 -8.06
CA TRP A 103 0.64 12.06 -7.66
C TRP A 103 1.46 12.95 -8.60
N ILE A 104 2.71 12.57 -8.87
CA ILE A 104 3.59 13.32 -9.78
C ILE A 104 3.01 13.30 -11.19
N GLY A 105 2.53 12.15 -11.67
CA GLY A 105 1.97 11.98 -13.00
C GLY A 105 0.75 12.87 -13.24
N THR A 106 -0.17 12.95 -12.29
CA THR A 106 -1.34 13.84 -12.38
C THR A 106 -0.93 15.31 -12.37
N SER A 107 0.08 15.69 -11.55
CA SER A 107 0.59 17.06 -11.50
C SER A 107 1.21 17.48 -12.85
N PHE A 108 2.04 16.62 -13.44
CA PHE A 108 2.59 16.88 -14.77
C PHE A 108 1.53 16.88 -15.86
N TYR A 109 0.54 15.99 -15.77
CA TYR A 109 -0.56 15.96 -16.73
C TYR A 109 -1.34 17.27 -16.72
N PHE A 110 -1.71 17.80 -15.57
CA PHE A 110 -2.45 19.06 -15.48
C PHE A 110 -1.61 20.27 -15.90
N ASN A 111 -0.31 20.30 -15.58
CA ASN A 111 0.59 21.34 -16.08
C ASN A 111 0.71 21.32 -17.60
N TRP A 112 0.87 20.14 -18.19
CA TRP A 112 0.90 19.96 -19.65
C TRP A 112 -0.44 20.36 -20.26
N LEU A 113 -1.56 19.90 -19.69
CA LEU A 113 -2.92 20.22 -20.14
C LEU A 113 -3.12 21.73 -20.20
N ASP A 114 -2.80 22.44 -19.12
CA ASP A 114 -2.98 23.90 -19.02
C ASP A 114 -2.16 24.66 -20.06
N SER A 115 -0.95 24.18 -20.38
CA SER A 115 -0.07 24.75 -21.40
C SER A 115 -0.55 24.52 -22.83
N ARG A 116 -1.46 23.58 -23.07
CA ARG A 116 -1.94 23.16 -24.39
C ARG A 116 -3.40 23.51 -24.67
N LEU A 117 -4.05 24.20 -23.75
CA LEU A 117 -5.45 24.64 -23.94
C LEU A 117 -5.55 25.63 -25.12
N GLU A 118 -6.50 25.41 -25.99
CA GLU A 118 -6.94 26.36 -27.00
C GLU A 118 -7.83 27.41 -26.31
N ARG A 119 -7.42 28.69 -26.37
CA ARG A 119 -8.05 29.79 -25.61
C ARG A 119 -8.77 30.80 -26.49
N ASP A 120 -8.48 30.86 -27.76
CA ASP A 120 -8.90 31.92 -28.68
C ASP A 120 -10.19 31.61 -29.48
N ASP A 121 -11.01 30.67 -28.99
CA ASP A 121 -12.24 30.31 -29.67
C ASP A 121 -13.41 31.21 -29.22
N PRO A 122 -13.96 32.04 -30.13
CA PRO A 122 -15.03 32.99 -29.83
C PRO A 122 -16.34 32.33 -29.41
N ASP A 123 -16.57 31.07 -29.79
CA ASP A 123 -17.79 30.32 -29.45
C ASP A 123 -17.80 29.83 -28.00
N PHE A 124 -16.63 29.78 -27.36
CA PHE A 124 -16.46 29.24 -26.00
C PHE A 124 -16.01 30.30 -24.98
N LYS A 125 -16.56 31.50 -25.02
CA LYS A 125 -16.22 32.64 -24.13
C LYS A 125 -16.32 32.33 -22.63
N HIS A 126 -17.09 31.32 -22.24
CA HIS A 126 -17.26 30.88 -20.86
C HIS A 126 -16.13 29.97 -20.38
N LEU A 127 -15.30 29.43 -21.28
CA LEU A 127 -14.16 28.61 -20.96
C LEU A 127 -12.88 29.44 -20.86
N ASP A 128 -11.97 29.00 -20.00
CA ASP A 128 -10.56 29.46 -20.00
C ASP A 128 -9.76 28.79 -21.13
N GLY A 129 -10.25 27.65 -21.60
CA GLY A 129 -9.76 26.94 -22.76
C GLY A 129 -10.28 25.51 -22.83
N TYR A 130 -10.02 24.84 -23.92
CA TYR A 130 -10.34 23.43 -24.11
C TYR A 130 -9.21 22.70 -24.86
N LEU A 131 -9.20 21.39 -24.77
CA LEU A 131 -8.24 20.54 -25.49
C LEU A 131 -8.93 19.26 -25.92
N TRP A 132 -8.64 18.83 -27.16
CA TRP A 132 -8.95 17.51 -27.63
C TRP A 132 -7.76 16.57 -27.41
N SER A 133 -8.00 15.40 -26.86
CA SER A 133 -6.98 14.38 -26.64
C SER A 133 -7.49 12.98 -27.06
N VAL A 134 -6.57 12.11 -27.41
CA VAL A 134 -6.86 10.70 -27.74
C VAL A 134 -6.09 9.81 -26.76
N HIS A 135 -6.78 8.88 -26.15
CA HIS A 135 -6.16 7.85 -25.32
C HIS A 135 -6.88 6.51 -25.50
N SER A 136 -6.13 5.45 -25.78
CA SER A 136 -6.66 4.09 -25.98
C SER A 136 -7.80 4.03 -27.03
N GLY A 137 -7.71 4.83 -28.11
CA GLY A 137 -8.71 4.91 -29.17
C GLY A 137 -9.95 5.75 -28.85
N GLY A 138 -10.08 6.26 -27.63
CA GLY A 138 -11.14 7.19 -27.23
C GLY A 138 -10.76 8.65 -27.44
N PHE A 139 -11.70 9.45 -27.97
CA PHE A 139 -11.55 10.89 -28.09
C PHE A 139 -12.12 11.58 -26.85
N TYR A 140 -11.33 12.44 -26.25
CA TYR A 140 -11.70 13.18 -25.03
C TYR A 140 -11.64 14.68 -25.32
N ARG A 141 -12.67 15.39 -24.94
CA ARG A 141 -12.67 16.85 -24.92
C ARG A 141 -12.64 17.30 -23.45
N ILE A 142 -11.61 18.05 -23.11
CA ILE A 142 -11.39 18.55 -21.75
C ILE A 142 -11.57 20.06 -21.78
N GLU A 143 -12.40 20.58 -20.90
CA GLU A 143 -12.75 22.00 -20.81
C GLU A 143 -12.32 22.56 -19.46
N LYS A 144 -11.58 23.66 -19.47
CA LYS A 144 -11.23 24.43 -18.29
C LYS A 144 -12.17 25.62 -18.17
N LEU A 145 -12.91 25.69 -17.10
CA LEU A 145 -13.83 26.80 -16.81
C LEU A 145 -13.06 28.02 -16.30
N LYS A 146 -13.51 29.24 -16.59
CA LYS A 146 -12.96 30.50 -16.05
C LYS A 146 -13.20 30.68 -14.55
N GLY A 147 -14.10 29.91 -13.97
CA GLY A 147 -14.41 29.93 -12.55
C GLY A 147 -15.19 28.70 -12.12
N PRO A 148 -15.53 28.58 -10.84
CA PRO A 148 -16.28 27.44 -10.36
C PRO A 148 -17.67 27.39 -11.00
N PRO A 149 -18.20 26.18 -11.33
CA PRO A 149 -19.54 26.04 -11.86
C PRO A 149 -20.58 26.46 -10.81
N LYS A 150 -21.70 27.03 -11.24
CA LYS A 150 -22.80 27.43 -10.33
C LYS A 150 -23.31 26.29 -9.45
N LYS A 151 -23.18 25.05 -9.94
CA LYS A 151 -23.56 23.83 -9.21
C LYS A 151 -22.43 22.81 -9.41
N LEU A 152 -21.85 22.38 -8.31
CA LEU A 152 -20.84 21.32 -8.34
C LEU A 152 -21.48 19.97 -8.72
N PRO A 153 -20.79 19.12 -9.50
CA PRO A 153 -21.25 17.78 -9.81
C PRO A 153 -21.33 16.94 -8.52
N LYS A 154 -22.28 15.99 -8.49
CA LYS A 154 -22.44 15.07 -7.34
C LYS A 154 -21.21 14.21 -7.11
N VAL A 155 -20.53 13.85 -8.18
CA VAL A 155 -19.27 13.09 -8.16
C VAL A 155 -18.15 14.01 -8.61
N LEU A 156 -17.26 14.35 -7.71
CA LEU A 156 -16.08 15.16 -7.97
C LEU A 156 -14.85 14.39 -7.52
N HIS A 157 -13.95 14.09 -8.45
CA HIS A 157 -12.69 13.46 -8.11
C HIS A 157 -11.70 14.53 -7.58
N TRP A 158 -11.08 14.23 -6.46
CA TRP A 158 -10.09 15.10 -5.83
C TRP A 158 -8.72 14.45 -5.88
N PHE A 159 -7.86 14.90 -6.75
CA PHE A 159 -6.48 14.39 -6.91
C PHE A 159 -5.58 14.60 -5.68
N LYS A 160 -6.08 15.23 -4.63
CA LYS A 160 -5.39 15.34 -3.34
C LYS A 160 -5.14 13.98 -2.65
N TRP A 161 -5.93 12.96 -2.98
CA TRP A 161 -5.82 11.66 -2.34
C TRP A 161 -4.52 10.95 -2.68
N GLU A 162 -3.98 11.15 -3.88
CA GLU A 162 -2.69 10.64 -4.30
C GLU A 162 -1.56 11.27 -3.46
N ALA A 163 -1.63 12.57 -3.21
CA ALA A 163 -0.68 13.28 -2.36
C ALA A 163 -0.75 12.78 -0.90
N TYR A 164 -1.95 12.64 -0.35
CA TYR A 164 -2.12 12.10 1.02
C TYR A 164 -1.63 10.66 1.14
N ALA A 165 -1.94 9.81 0.17
CA ALA A 165 -1.48 8.42 0.17
C ALA A 165 0.06 8.35 0.08
N THR A 166 0.69 9.22 -0.70
CA THR A 166 2.15 9.33 -0.77
C THR A 166 2.74 9.75 0.57
N TRP A 167 2.17 10.77 1.21
CA TRP A 167 2.62 11.23 2.52
C TRP A 167 2.47 10.16 3.59
N ILE A 168 1.29 9.53 3.69
CA ILE A 168 1.01 8.48 4.68
C ILE A 168 1.94 7.29 4.49
N SER A 169 2.09 6.79 3.26
CA SER A 169 2.97 5.66 2.98
C SER A 169 4.45 5.99 3.22
N GLY A 170 4.88 7.23 2.95
CA GLY A 170 6.21 7.73 3.29
C GLY A 170 6.45 7.76 4.79
N PHE A 171 5.46 8.21 5.58
CA PHE A 171 5.55 8.20 7.04
C PHE A 171 5.61 6.76 7.61
N VAL A 172 4.83 5.84 7.05
CA VAL A 172 4.92 4.41 7.41
C VAL A 172 6.31 3.86 7.10
N LEU A 173 6.89 4.20 5.95
CA LEU A 173 8.26 3.81 5.60
C LEU A 173 9.30 4.39 6.56
N LEU A 174 9.14 5.64 6.98
CA LEU A 174 10.01 6.26 7.97
C LEU A 174 10.04 5.44 9.27
N ILE A 175 8.87 5.04 9.74
CA ILE A 175 8.76 4.19 10.95
C ILE A 175 9.43 2.84 10.71
N LEU A 176 9.04 2.13 9.63
CA LEU A 176 9.51 0.77 9.36
C LEU A 176 11.04 0.70 9.14
N VAL A 177 11.59 1.63 8.37
CA VAL A 177 13.00 1.58 7.97
C VAL A 177 13.91 2.19 9.03
N TYR A 178 13.52 3.35 9.57
CA TYR A 178 14.39 4.13 10.44
C TYR A 178 14.05 3.95 11.91
N TYR A 179 12.80 4.12 12.33
CA TYR A 179 12.46 4.15 13.75
C TYR A 179 12.52 2.77 14.41
N LEU A 180 12.04 1.73 13.74
CA LEU A 180 12.16 0.35 14.24
C LEU A 180 13.62 -0.14 14.24
N ASN A 181 14.47 0.45 13.41
CA ASN A 181 15.89 0.12 13.31
C ASN A 181 16.79 1.30 13.70
N ALA A 182 16.36 2.14 14.65
CA ALA A 182 17.03 3.40 14.95
C ALA A 182 18.49 3.22 15.38
N SER A 183 18.80 2.15 16.10
CA SER A 183 20.18 1.84 16.51
C SER A 183 21.14 1.60 15.34
N SER A 184 20.67 1.05 14.24
CA SER A 184 21.50 0.75 13.07
C SER A 184 21.39 1.80 11.95
N MET A 185 20.24 2.46 11.82
CA MET A 185 19.95 3.37 10.71
C MET A 185 20.14 4.85 11.05
N MET A 186 19.96 5.23 12.32
CA MET A 186 20.01 6.63 12.75
C MET A 186 21.27 6.96 13.58
N LEU A 187 21.87 5.97 14.25
CA LEU A 187 23.07 6.16 15.03
C LEU A 187 24.29 5.80 14.17
N GLY A 188 24.91 6.79 13.55
CA GLY A 188 26.18 6.62 12.84
C GLY A 188 27.39 6.86 13.77
N ASN A 189 28.62 6.74 13.21
CA ASN A 189 29.88 7.10 13.88
C ASN A 189 30.07 8.63 14.03
N SER A 190 29.01 9.40 14.11
CA SER A 190 29.07 10.84 14.41
C SER A 190 29.48 10.99 15.87
N GLY A 191 30.41 11.91 16.17
CA GLY A 191 30.95 12.13 17.51
C GLY A 191 29.90 12.55 18.58
N ILE A 192 28.64 12.62 18.23
CA ILE A 192 27.50 12.88 19.14
C ILE A 192 26.88 11.52 19.50
N GLN A 193 27.03 11.14 20.78
CA GLN A 193 26.41 9.92 21.30
C GLN A 193 24.93 10.18 21.64
N LEU A 194 24.03 9.80 20.77
CA LEU A 194 22.58 9.82 20.99
C LEU A 194 22.06 8.42 21.32
N THR A 195 21.06 8.35 22.17
CA THR A 195 20.28 7.12 22.31
C THR A 195 19.31 6.97 21.12
N PRO A 196 18.85 5.75 20.77
CA PRO A 196 17.86 5.56 19.70
C PRO A 196 16.61 6.43 19.87
N LEU A 197 16.12 6.56 21.11
CA LEU A 197 14.95 7.39 21.42
C LEU A 197 15.23 8.87 21.18
N GLN A 198 16.42 9.38 21.56
CA GLN A 198 16.80 10.77 21.29
C GLN A 198 16.91 11.04 19.79
N ALA A 199 17.46 10.11 19.02
CA ALA A 199 17.55 10.23 17.57
C ALA A 199 16.17 10.30 16.92
N ILE A 200 15.20 9.50 17.37
CA ILE A 200 13.81 9.52 16.89
C ILE A 200 13.11 10.84 17.25
N ILE A 201 13.31 11.37 18.47
CA ILE A 201 12.64 12.61 18.91
C ILE A 201 13.17 13.85 18.16
N ILE A 202 14.44 13.83 17.76
CA ILE A 202 15.07 14.96 17.06
C ILE A 202 14.77 14.97 15.56
N SER A 203 14.45 13.80 14.96
CA SER A 203 14.17 13.68 13.52
C SER A 203 12.74 14.10 13.17
#